data_2d341b510776aafed5248620066cecaf
#
_entry.id   2d341b510776aafed5248620066cecaf
#
_cell.length_a   1.000
_cell.length_b   1.000
_cell.length_c   1.000
_cell.angle_alpha   90.00
_cell.angle_beta   90.00
_cell.angle_gamma   90.00
#
_symmetry.space_group_name_H-M   'P 1'
#
loop_
_entity.id
_entity.type
_entity.pdbx_description
1 polymer ?
#
loop_
_entity_poly.entity_id
_entity_poly.type
_entity_poly.pdbx_seq_one_letter_code
_entity_poly.pdbx_strand_id
1 'polypeptide(L)'
;MPFTVDHESKVTLYEQLRTQIMEQVASGELIVGTKLPPVRVLAAELGVAPYTAARVYRLLEQDGFLETRGRNGTVIAARSDTAESTLQAAATAYAQRAAELGVGADAALDFVRRALAR
;
A
#
# COMPACT_ATOMS: atom_id res chain seq x y z
N MET A 1 0.08 -9.03 -10.21
CA MET A 1 -0.99 -8.74 -9.26
C MET A 1 -0.51 -8.99 -7.83
N PRO A 2 -0.56 -8.01 -6.94
CA PRO A 2 -0.02 -8.18 -5.60
C PRO A 2 -0.90 -9.00 -4.64
N PHE A 3 -2.15 -9.28 -5.02
CA PHE A 3 -3.08 -9.95 -4.13
C PHE A 3 -3.55 -11.28 -4.69
N THR A 4 -3.77 -12.23 -3.79
CA THR A 4 -4.36 -13.52 -4.12
C THR A 4 -5.57 -13.75 -3.22
N VAL A 5 -6.43 -14.68 -3.61
CA VAL A 5 -7.58 -15.04 -2.80
C VAL A 5 -7.73 -16.55 -2.76
N ASP A 6 -8.04 -17.07 -1.58
CA ASP A 6 -8.40 -18.46 -1.38
C ASP A 6 -9.92 -18.53 -1.29
N HIS A 7 -10.56 -18.97 -2.37
CA HIS A 7 -12.03 -19.06 -2.45
C HIS A 7 -12.63 -20.10 -1.51
N GLU A 8 -11.83 -21.05 -1.07
CA GLU A 8 -12.29 -22.10 -0.16
C GLU A 8 -12.11 -21.75 1.31
N SER A 9 -11.40 -20.68 1.60
CA SER A 9 -11.18 -20.23 2.97
C SER A 9 -12.47 -19.69 3.56
N LYS A 10 -12.64 -19.90 4.86
CA LYS A 10 -13.73 -19.28 5.63
C LYS A 10 -13.46 -17.82 5.95
N VAL A 11 -12.23 -17.37 5.73
CA VAL A 11 -11.84 -15.97 5.91
C VAL A 11 -12.42 -15.16 4.76
N THR A 12 -13.07 -14.04 5.08
CA THR A 12 -13.70 -13.20 4.06
C THR A 12 -12.66 -12.61 3.10
N LEU A 13 -13.10 -12.24 1.91
CA LEU A 13 -12.22 -11.58 0.95
C LEU A 13 -11.62 -10.30 1.54
N TYR A 14 -12.42 -9.52 2.26
CA TYR A 14 -11.93 -8.31 2.93
C TYR A 14 -10.76 -8.64 3.87
N GLU A 15 -10.92 -9.62 4.74
CA GLU A 15 -9.88 -9.99 5.69
C GLU A 15 -8.63 -10.54 5.00
N GLN A 16 -8.81 -11.29 3.93
CA GLN A 16 -7.67 -11.80 3.17
C GLN A 16 -6.86 -10.66 2.56
N LEU A 17 -7.52 -9.69 1.94
CA LEU A 17 -6.83 -8.55 1.35
C LEU A 17 -6.23 -7.62 2.40
N ARG A 18 -6.95 -7.41 3.50
CA ARG A 18 -6.44 -6.61 4.62
C ARG A 18 -5.14 -7.18 5.16
N THR A 19 -5.12 -8.49 5.40
CA THR A 19 -3.93 -9.17 5.91
C THR A 19 -2.76 -9.05 4.93
N GLN A 20 -3.01 -9.25 3.62
CA GLN A 20 -1.97 -9.14 2.60
C GLN A 20 -1.43 -7.72 2.50
N ILE A 21 -2.30 -6.72 2.57
CA ILE A 21 -1.86 -5.32 2.58
C ILE A 21 -0.94 -5.06 3.77
N MET A 22 -1.37 -5.47 4.96
CA MET A 22 -0.57 -5.27 6.17
C MET A 22 0.80 -5.95 6.08
N GLU A 23 0.83 -7.19 5.63
CA GLU A 23 2.07 -7.95 5.49
C GLU A 23 2.99 -7.35 4.45
N GLN A 24 2.45 -6.95 3.29
CA GLN A 24 3.26 -6.42 2.20
C GLN A 24 3.75 -5.01 2.49
N VAL A 25 2.99 -4.21 3.22
CA VAL A 25 3.47 -2.91 3.68
C VAL A 25 4.58 -3.09 4.70
N ALA A 26 4.41 -4.02 5.64
CA ALA A 26 5.43 -4.29 6.66
C ALA A 26 6.73 -4.81 6.05
N SER A 27 6.63 -5.65 5.02
CA SER A 27 7.81 -6.22 4.33
C SER A 27 8.45 -5.26 3.32
N GLY A 28 7.76 -4.19 2.96
CA GLY A 28 8.24 -3.25 1.94
C GLY A 28 7.88 -3.65 0.51
N GLU A 29 7.14 -4.72 0.29
CA GLU A 29 6.67 -5.10 -1.05
C GLU A 29 5.67 -4.10 -1.60
N LEU A 30 4.83 -3.52 -0.72
CA LEU A 30 3.94 -2.42 -1.06
C LEU A 30 4.35 -1.19 -0.28
N ILE A 31 4.41 -0.07 -0.96
CA ILE A 31 4.73 1.21 -0.34
C ILE A 31 3.50 2.12 -0.36
N VAL A 32 3.43 3.03 0.60
CA VAL A 32 2.39 4.04 0.65
C VAL A 32 2.38 4.84 -0.65
N GLY A 33 1.21 5.05 -1.21
CA GLY A 33 1.05 5.75 -2.48
C GLY A 33 1.05 4.84 -3.69
N THR A 34 1.35 3.55 -3.54
CA THR A 34 1.29 2.59 -4.65
C THR A 34 -0.13 2.53 -5.20
N LYS A 35 -0.26 2.69 -6.51
CA LYS A 35 -1.54 2.63 -7.18
C LYS A 35 -1.99 1.19 -7.31
N LEU A 36 -3.24 0.94 -6.94
CA LEU A 36 -3.86 -0.38 -7.07
C LEU A 36 -4.67 -0.47 -8.35
N PRO A 37 -4.93 -1.69 -8.83
CA PRO A 37 -5.74 -1.86 -10.04
C PRO A 37 -7.16 -1.33 -9.84
N PRO A 38 -7.81 -0.85 -10.91
CA PRO A 38 -9.22 -0.49 -10.85
C PRO A 38 -10.07 -1.69 -10.43
N VAL A 39 -11.25 -1.41 -9.88
CA VAL A 39 -12.16 -2.45 -9.36
C VAL A 39 -12.40 -3.56 -10.37
N ARG A 40 -12.64 -3.20 -11.65
CA ARG A 40 -12.93 -4.22 -12.67
C ARG A 40 -11.75 -5.16 -12.93
N VAL A 41 -10.54 -4.60 -12.93
CA VAL A 41 -9.32 -5.39 -13.10
C VAL A 41 -9.11 -6.29 -11.90
N LEU A 42 -9.25 -5.75 -10.70
CA LEU A 42 -9.13 -6.53 -9.48
C LEU A 42 -10.12 -7.69 -9.47
N ALA A 43 -11.39 -7.41 -9.78
CA ALA A 43 -12.43 -8.42 -9.81
C ALA A 43 -12.09 -9.56 -10.76
N ALA A 44 -11.64 -9.23 -11.97
CA ALA A 44 -11.27 -10.22 -12.97
C ALA A 44 -10.09 -11.07 -12.50
N GLU A 45 -9.08 -10.46 -11.93
CA GLU A 45 -7.88 -11.17 -11.48
C GLU A 45 -8.14 -12.06 -10.28
N LEU A 46 -9.03 -11.65 -9.38
CA LEU A 46 -9.38 -12.44 -8.20
C LEU A 46 -10.52 -13.43 -8.44
N GLY A 47 -11.16 -13.37 -9.61
CA GLY A 47 -12.28 -14.25 -9.92
C GLY A 47 -13.51 -13.98 -9.07
N VAL A 48 -13.81 -12.73 -8.77
CA VAL A 48 -14.99 -12.31 -8.00
C VAL A 48 -15.83 -11.33 -8.81
N ALA A 49 -17.08 -11.15 -8.39
CA ALA A 49 -17.96 -10.18 -9.04
C ALA A 49 -17.46 -8.75 -8.83
N PRO A 50 -17.63 -7.86 -9.83
CA PRO A 50 -17.22 -6.46 -9.66
C PRO A 50 -17.83 -5.79 -8.44
N TYR A 51 -19.09 -6.09 -8.12
CA TYR A 51 -19.72 -5.55 -6.93
C TYR A 51 -19.00 -5.96 -5.65
N THR A 52 -18.56 -7.22 -5.58
CA THR A 52 -17.82 -7.74 -4.42
C THR A 52 -16.48 -7.02 -4.28
N ALA A 53 -15.75 -6.86 -5.37
CA ALA A 53 -14.48 -6.14 -5.35
C ALA A 53 -14.65 -4.68 -4.95
N ALA A 54 -15.69 -4.02 -5.48
CA ALA A 54 -15.99 -2.62 -5.13
C ALA A 54 -16.29 -2.48 -3.64
N ARG A 55 -17.06 -3.41 -3.09
CA ARG A 55 -17.39 -3.40 -1.66
C ARG A 55 -16.15 -3.56 -0.79
N VAL A 56 -15.26 -4.48 -1.17
CA VAL A 56 -14.02 -4.71 -0.43
C VAL A 56 -13.13 -3.46 -0.46
N TYR A 57 -12.97 -2.82 -1.61
CA TYR A 57 -12.22 -1.57 -1.70
C TYR A 57 -12.82 -0.49 -0.80
N ARG A 58 -14.14 -0.39 -0.78
CA ARG A 58 -14.83 0.59 0.04
C ARG A 58 -14.58 0.36 1.54
N LEU A 59 -14.63 -0.90 1.98
CA LEU A 59 -14.36 -1.26 3.36
C LEU A 59 -12.91 -0.98 3.74
N LEU A 60 -11.98 -1.32 2.86
CA LEU A 60 -10.56 -1.04 3.10
C LEU A 60 -10.28 0.46 3.17
N GLU A 61 -10.98 1.25 2.36
CA GLU A 61 -10.87 2.70 2.42
C GLU A 61 -11.42 3.26 3.73
N GLN A 62 -12.59 2.77 4.17
CA GLN A 62 -13.17 3.17 5.45
C GLN A 62 -12.26 2.86 6.62
N ASP A 63 -11.54 1.75 6.54
CA ASP A 63 -10.64 1.31 7.61
C ASP A 63 -9.24 1.92 7.49
N GLY A 64 -9.01 2.79 6.52
CA GLY A 64 -7.77 3.54 6.40
C GLY A 64 -6.63 2.83 5.69
N PHE A 65 -6.88 1.67 5.06
CA PHE A 65 -5.85 0.96 4.29
C PHE A 65 -5.66 1.53 2.89
N LEU A 66 -6.72 2.07 2.31
CA LEU A 66 -6.73 2.61 0.95
C LEU A 66 -7.22 4.04 0.96
N GLU A 67 -6.86 4.77 -0.10
CA GLU A 67 -7.28 6.15 -0.30
C GLU A 67 -7.60 6.36 -1.76
N THR A 68 -8.72 7.01 -2.05
CA THR A 68 -9.08 7.38 -3.41
C THR A 68 -8.57 8.78 -3.70
N ARG A 69 -7.81 8.93 -4.79
CA ARG A 69 -7.20 10.20 -5.18
C ARG A 69 -7.69 10.66 -6.56
N GLY A 70 -9.01 10.75 -6.72
CA GLY A 70 -9.62 11.23 -7.95
C GLY A 70 -9.12 10.50 -9.19
N ARG A 71 -8.48 11.22 -10.12
CA ARG A 71 -7.98 10.64 -11.37
C ARG A 71 -6.86 9.65 -11.17
N ASN A 72 -6.16 9.71 -10.06
CA ASN A 72 -5.07 8.77 -9.76
C ASN A 72 -5.58 7.44 -9.21
N GLY A 73 -6.90 7.32 -9.02
CA GLY A 73 -7.51 6.08 -8.60
C GLY A 73 -7.26 5.77 -7.12
N THR A 74 -7.24 4.48 -6.81
CA THR A 74 -7.07 4.00 -5.44
C THR A 74 -5.60 3.66 -5.19
N VAL A 75 -5.10 4.13 -4.06
CA VAL A 75 -3.69 3.93 -3.68
C VAL A 75 -3.62 3.40 -2.25
N ILE A 76 -2.48 2.82 -1.90
CA ILE A 76 -2.20 2.41 -0.52
C ILE A 76 -2.09 3.66 0.34
N ALA A 77 -2.90 3.73 1.39
CA ALA A 77 -2.92 4.87 2.30
C ALA A 77 -1.88 4.74 3.41
N ALA A 78 -1.42 5.88 3.92
CA ALA A 78 -0.58 5.91 5.11
C ALA A 78 -1.47 5.73 6.33
N ARG A 79 -1.24 4.67 7.09
CA ARG A 79 -1.97 4.45 8.35
C ARG A 79 -1.13 4.97 9.52
N SER A 80 -1.61 6.03 10.13
CA SER A 80 -0.89 6.63 11.26
C SER A 80 -0.91 5.77 12.51
N ASP A 81 -1.73 4.72 12.52
CA ASP A 81 -1.84 3.81 13.67
C ASP A 81 -0.86 2.64 13.61
N THR A 82 -0.02 2.55 12.56
CA THR A 82 1.01 1.51 12.47
C THR A 82 2.38 2.14 12.31
N ALA A 83 3.37 1.54 12.96
CA ALA A 83 4.76 2.01 12.87
C ALA A 83 5.29 1.90 11.44
N GLU A 84 4.98 0.79 10.77
CA GLU A 84 5.45 0.53 9.41
C GLU A 84 4.93 1.56 8.42
N SER A 85 3.63 1.84 8.45
CA SER A 85 3.06 2.80 7.50
C SER A 85 3.53 4.23 7.79
N THR A 86 3.70 4.57 9.05
CA THR A 86 4.24 5.87 9.44
C THR A 86 5.65 6.06 8.92
N LEU A 87 6.50 5.04 9.08
CA LEU A 87 7.87 5.10 8.57
C LEU A 87 7.93 5.11 7.05
N GLN A 88 7.06 4.35 6.39
CA GLN A 88 7.00 4.38 4.93
C GLN A 88 6.61 5.74 4.38
N ALA A 89 5.66 6.41 5.02
CA ALA A 89 5.28 7.77 4.64
C ALA A 89 6.47 8.72 4.78
N ALA A 90 7.23 8.59 5.87
CA ALA A 90 8.43 9.39 6.08
C ALA A 90 9.51 9.09 5.04
N ALA A 91 9.67 7.81 4.68
CA ALA A 91 10.64 7.42 3.65
C ALA A 91 10.28 7.99 2.28
N THR A 92 9.00 7.98 1.92
CA THR A 92 8.54 8.56 0.66
C THR A 92 8.80 10.07 0.63
N ALA A 93 8.50 10.77 1.71
CA ALA A 93 8.76 12.21 1.81
C ALA A 93 10.26 12.51 1.72
N TYR A 94 11.08 11.69 2.36
CA TYR A 94 12.53 11.81 2.29
C TYR A 94 13.04 11.63 0.86
N ALA A 95 12.56 10.61 0.15
CA ALA A 95 12.95 10.35 -1.22
C ALA A 95 12.59 11.53 -2.15
N GLN A 96 11.39 12.09 -1.98
CA GLN A 96 10.97 13.25 -2.75
C GLN A 96 11.87 14.45 -2.47
N ARG A 97 12.19 14.68 -1.21
CA ARG A 97 13.07 15.78 -0.82
C ARG A 97 14.47 15.63 -1.39
N ALA A 98 15.00 14.40 -1.35
CA ALA A 98 16.31 14.11 -1.93
C ALA A 98 16.33 14.42 -3.43
N ALA A 99 15.27 14.02 -4.15
CA ALA A 99 15.15 14.29 -5.58
C ALA A 99 15.11 15.80 -5.87
N GLU A 100 14.33 16.56 -5.08
CA GLU A 100 14.24 18.02 -5.23
C GLU A 100 15.59 18.69 -5.02
N LEU A 101 16.39 18.18 -4.11
CA LEU A 101 17.70 18.74 -3.78
C LEU A 101 18.82 18.21 -4.69
N GLY A 102 18.49 17.30 -5.61
CA GLY A 102 19.47 16.72 -6.51
C GLY A 102 20.42 15.73 -5.86
N VAL A 103 20.02 15.15 -4.72
CA VAL A 103 20.84 14.16 -4.02
C VAL A 103 20.51 12.77 -4.56
N GLY A 104 21.53 12.06 -5.03
CA GLY A 104 21.36 10.73 -5.59
C GLY A 104 21.00 9.67 -4.53
N ALA A 105 20.50 8.53 -5.00
CA ALA A 105 20.01 7.48 -4.13
C ALA A 105 21.10 6.95 -3.19
N ASP A 106 22.32 6.77 -3.69
CA ASP A 106 23.40 6.22 -2.86
C ASP A 106 23.73 7.12 -1.68
N ALA A 107 23.85 8.44 -1.94
CA ALA A 107 24.13 9.41 -0.90
C ALA A 107 22.95 9.51 0.09
N ALA A 108 21.72 9.51 -0.43
CA ALA A 108 20.52 9.58 0.40
C ALA A 108 20.42 8.37 1.33
N LEU A 109 20.74 7.18 0.83
CA LEU A 109 20.74 5.96 1.64
C LEU A 109 21.84 6.00 2.70
N ASP A 110 22.99 6.53 2.37
CA ASP A 110 24.10 6.63 3.31
C ASP A 110 23.75 7.55 4.50
N PHE A 111 23.08 8.65 4.25
CA PHE A 111 22.63 9.53 5.32
C PHE A 111 21.70 8.80 6.29
N VAL A 112 20.76 8.03 5.76
CA VAL A 112 19.83 7.25 6.58
C VAL A 112 20.57 6.19 7.38
N ARG A 113 21.51 5.49 6.73
CA ARG A 113 22.29 4.47 7.38
C ARG A 113 23.06 5.03 8.59
N ARG A 114 23.66 6.19 8.43
CA ARG A 114 24.38 6.86 9.53
C ARG A 114 23.44 7.29 10.64
N ALA A 115 22.26 7.77 10.28
CA ALA A 115 21.28 8.18 11.28
C ALA A 115 20.81 6.99 12.11
N LEU A 116 20.64 5.83 11.50
CA LEU A 116 20.22 4.61 12.19
C LEU A 116 21.31 3.98 13.03
N ALA A 117 22.56 4.26 12.73
CA ALA A 117 23.73 3.62 13.36
C ALA A 117 24.16 4.25 14.68
N ARG A 118 23.50 5.28 15.12
CA ARG A 118 23.89 5.98 16.34
C ARG A 118 23.53 5.22 17.62
#